data_c3f2ab5bbb7ad91a17a2f37980ce8892
#
_entry.id   c3f2ab5bbb7ad91a17a2f37980ce8892
#
_cell.length_a   1.000
_cell.length_b   1.000
_cell.length_c   1.000
_cell.angle_alpha   90.00
_cell.angle_beta   90.00
_cell.angle_gamma   90.00
#
_symmetry.space_group_name_H-M   'P 1'
#
loop_
_entity.id
_entity.type
_entity.pdbx_description
1 polymer ?
#
loop_
_entity_poly.entity_id
_entity_poly.type
_entity_poly.pdbx_seq_one_letter_code
_entity_poly.pdbx_strand_id
1 'polypeptide(L)'
;MFELFNYTFFQHALLGSLFASIACGIIGTYIVTRRLVFISGGITHASFGGIGIGLYTGISPILSAAIFAVLSAFGVEWLSKRKDMREDSAIAVFWTFGMAIGIIFSFLSPGFAPDLSAFLFGNILTITLTDIGMLAGLSVLLIAFFACFMNPIIYIAFDREYARSQRIPVVLFEYVLMMFIALTIVACLRMIGIVLVISLLTLPQMTANLFTHSFKKIIGLAIGIGYLGCLGGLFLSYQLQVPSGAAIIFFSILVYALCKVGKTIYLCKRTH
;
A
#
# COMPACT_ATOMS: atom_id res chain seq x y z
N MET A 1 -25.21 -4.23 17.35
CA MET A 1 -24.47 -4.16 16.08
C MET A 1 -24.78 -2.90 15.29
N PHE A 2 -26.06 -2.51 15.10
CA PHE A 2 -26.44 -1.27 14.40
C PHE A 2 -26.02 0.01 15.13
N GLU A 3 -25.84 -0.02 16.43
CA GLU A 3 -25.37 1.14 17.21
C GLU A 3 -23.94 1.57 16.87
N LEU A 4 -23.06 0.65 16.41
CA LEU A 4 -21.69 0.96 15.99
C LEU A 4 -21.65 1.95 14.82
N PHE A 5 -22.62 1.87 13.91
CA PHE A 5 -22.70 2.78 12.77
C PHE A 5 -23.03 4.23 13.16
N ASN A 6 -23.53 4.47 14.37
CA ASN A 6 -23.83 5.81 14.88
C ASN A 6 -22.59 6.53 15.47
N TYR A 7 -21.50 5.78 15.73
CA TYR A 7 -20.27 6.39 16.23
C TYR A 7 -19.43 6.98 15.09
N THR A 8 -19.03 8.23 15.24
CA THR A 8 -18.23 8.98 14.23
C THR A 8 -16.91 8.30 13.91
N PHE A 9 -16.21 7.74 14.90
CA PHE A 9 -14.97 7.02 14.68
C PHE A 9 -15.13 5.79 13.77
N PHE A 10 -16.27 5.09 13.89
CA PHE A 10 -16.54 3.92 13.05
C PHE A 10 -16.90 4.33 11.62
N GLN A 11 -17.68 5.41 11.45
CA GLN A 11 -17.97 5.98 10.13
C GLN A 11 -16.69 6.44 9.43
N HIS A 12 -15.77 7.09 10.15
CA HIS A 12 -14.47 7.48 9.62
C HIS A 12 -13.63 6.26 9.23
N ALA A 13 -13.61 5.20 10.04
CA ALA A 13 -12.92 3.97 9.71
C ALA A 13 -13.46 3.29 8.45
N LEU A 14 -14.79 3.31 8.25
CA LEU A 14 -15.42 2.78 7.03
C LEU A 14 -15.05 3.57 5.79
N LEU A 15 -15.15 4.90 5.84
CA LEU A 15 -14.79 5.79 4.73
C LEU A 15 -13.28 5.68 4.41
N GLY A 16 -12.45 5.71 5.45
CA GLY A 16 -11.01 5.55 5.30
C GLY A 16 -10.63 4.20 4.68
N SER A 17 -11.24 3.11 5.14
CA SER A 17 -11.06 1.77 4.55
C SER A 17 -11.45 1.72 3.07
N LEU A 18 -12.54 2.41 2.69
CA LEU A 18 -12.99 2.48 1.30
C LEU A 18 -11.93 3.13 0.42
N PHE A 19 -11.49 4.35 0.76
CA PHE A 19 -10.49 5.07 -0.02
C PHE A 19 -9.11 4.38 0.00
N ALA A 20 -8.71 3.82 1.14
CA ALA A 20 -7.49 3.02 1.22
C ALA A 20 -7.57 1.78 0.31
N SER A 21 -8.71 1.08 0.29
CA SER A 21 -8.92 -0.07 -0.60
C SER A 21 -8.90 0.33 -2.07
N ILE A 22 -9.43 1.50 -2.43
CA ILE A 22 -9.36 2.03 -3.81
C ILE A 22 -7.91 2.31 -4.19
N ALA A 23 -7.19 3.09 -3.39
CA ALA A 23 -5.80 3.44 -3.68
C ALA A 23 -4.89 2.20 -3.71
N CYS A 24 -4.99 1.34 -2.69
CA CYS A 24 -4.22 0.10 -2.63
C CYS A 24 -4.65 -0.91 -3.71
N GLY A 25 -5.93 -0.97 -4.09
CA GLY A 25 -6.42 -1.83 -5.16
C GLY A 25 -5.83 -1.49 -6.51
N ILE A 26 -5.77 -0.20 -6.84
CA ILE A 26 -5.18 0.30 -8.09
C ILE A 26 -3.67 0.10 -8.09
N ILE A 27 -2.96 0.66 -7.14
CA ILE A 27 -1.49 0.63 -7.07
C ILE A 27 -0.97 -0.79 -6.81
N GLY A 28 -1.61 -1.54 -5.91
CA GLY A 28 -1.22 -2.90 -5.60
C GLY A 28 -1.36 -3.84 -6.81
N THR A 29 -2.35 -3.62 -7.68
CA THR A 29 -2.47 -4.39 -8.93
C THR A 29 -1.23 -4.17 -9.82
N TYR A 30 -0.74 -2.94 -9.94
CA TYR A 30 0.49 -2.66 -10.67
C TYR A 30 1.70 -3.32 -9.99
N ILE A 31 1.84 -3.17 -8.67
CA ILE A 31 2.94 -3.75 -7.88
C ILE A 31 2.98 -5.28 -8.04
N VAL A 32 1.85 -5.96 -7.89
CA VAL A 32 1.79 -7.43 -7.97
C VAL A 32 2.05 -7.91 -9.41
N THR A 33 1.50 -7.24 -10.42
CA THR A 33 1.71 -7.57 -11.84
C THR A 33 3.18 -7.43 -12.23
N ARG A 34 3.85 -6.40 -11.73
CA ARG A 34 5.28 -6.14 -11.97
C ARG A 34 6.21 -6.97 -11.08
N ARG A 35 5.66 -7.77 -10.15
CA ARG A 35 6.41 -8.52 -9.13
C ARG A 35 7.25 -7.63 -8.20
N LEU A 36 6.82 -6.39 -7.98
CA LEU A 36 7.49 -5.37 -7.17
C LEU A 36 7.01 -5.39 -5.70
N VAL A 37 6.53 -6.52 -5.19
CA VAL A 37 5.94 -6.60 -3.84
C VAL A 37 6.92 -6.13 -2.76
N PHE A 38 8.22 -6.42 -2.93
CA PHE A 38 9.27 -5.97 -2.01
C PHE A 38 9.37 -4.44 -1.89
N ILE A 39 9.04 -3.70 -2.96
CA ILE A 39 9.13 -2.23 -2.98
C ILE A 39 8.13 -1.60 -2.01
N SER A 40 6.94 -2.22 -1.83
CA SER A 40 5.96 -1.72 -0.87
C SER A 40 6.51 -1.74 0.56
N GLY A 41 7.15 -2.85 0.97
CA GLY A 41 7.84 -2.95 2.26
C GLY A 41 9.02 -1.99 2.37
N GLY A 42 9.88 -1.95 1.35
CA GLY A 42 11.07 -1.10 1.32
C GLY A 42 10.75 0.39 1.49
N ILE A 43 9.81 0.92 0.70
CA ILE A 43 9.40 2.33 0.78
C ILE A 43 8.66 2.62 2.09
N THR A 44 7.81 1.69 2.56
CA THR A 44 7.10 1.85 3.83
C THR A 44 8.09 2.03 5.00
N HIS A 45 9.10 1.18 5.07
CA HIS A 45 10.14 1.30 6.09
C HIS A 45 11.07 2.48 5.86
N ALA A 46 11.40 2.81 4.61
CA ALA A 46 12.20 3.98 4.29
C ALA A 46 11.51 5.28 4.71
N SER A 47 10.18 5.37 4.59
CA SER A 47 9.42 6.56 5.01
C SER A 47 9.59 6.91 6.49
N PHE A 48 9.97 5.93 7.32
CA PHE A 48 10.32 6.16 8.73
C PHE A 48 11.48 7.15 8.89
N GLY A 49 12.44 7.16 7.94
CA GLY A 49 13.51 8.15 7.88
C GLY A 49 12.97 9.58 7.81
N GLY A 50 11.95 9.78 6.98
CA GLY A 50 11.26 11.08 6.88
C GLY A 50 10.51 11.46 8.16
N ILE A 51 9.88 10.50 8.85
CA ILE A 51 9.22 10.74 10.14
C ILE A 51 10.23 11.22 11.18
N GLY A 52 11.38 10.54 11.31
CA GLY A 52 12.44 10.95 12.26
C GLY A 52 12.97 12.34 11.98
N ILE A 53 13.26 12.66 10.71
CA ILE A 53 13.69 14.01 10.29
C ILE A 53 12.62 15.05 10.65
N GLY A 54 11.35 14.77 10.36
CA GLY A 54 10.23 15.67 10.66
C GLY A 54 10.12 15.98 12.16
N LEU A 55 10.25 14.95 13.00
CA LEU A 55 10.23 15.10 14.46
C LEU A 55 11.39 15.97 14.96
N TYR A 56 12.59 15.77 14.42
CA TYR A 56 13.78 16.54 14.81
C TYR A 56 13.72 18.00 14.36
N THR A 57 13.27 18.25 13.13
CA THR A 57 13.21 19.60 12.54
C THR A 57 11.97 20.39 12.92
N GLY A 58 10.97 19.76 13.56
CA GLY A 58 9.66 20.38 13.85
C GLY A 58 8.75 20.53 12.65
N ILE A 59 9.11 19.99 11.48
CA ILE A 59 8.26 19.94 10.29
C ILE A 59 7.22 18.83 10.47
N SER A 60 6.06 18.95 9.78
CA SER A 60 5.05 17.88 9.81
C SER A 60 5.67 16.52 9.47
N PRO A 61 5.62 15.53 10.38
CA PRO A 61 6.21 14.21 10.16
C PRO A 61 5.67 13.50 8.91
N ILE A 62 4.40 13.77 8.55
CA ILE A 62 3.75 13.18 7.38
C ILE A 62 4.32 13.77 6.09
N LEU A 63 4.51 15.10 6.04
CA LEU A 63 5.08 15.75 4.88
C LEU A 63 6.53 15.29 4.67
N SER A 64 7.30 15.22 5.74
CA SER A 64 8.69 14.72 5.71
C SER A 64 8.73 13.25 5.28
N ALA A 65 7.82 12.41 5.78
CA ALA A 65 7.68 11.02 5.35
C ALA A 65 7.35 10.91 3.85
N ALA A 66 6.44 11.74 3.35
CA ALA A 66 6.06 11.75 1.93
C ALA A 66 7.24 12.13 1.04
N ILE A 67 7.97 13.19 1.39
CA ILE A 67 9.15 13.63 0.63
C ILE A 67 10.22 12.53 0.64
N PHE A 68 10.54 11.97 1.82
CA PHE A 68 11.56 10.93 1.94
C PHE A 68 11.17 9.64 1.22
N ALA A 69 9.88 9.24 1.27
CA ALA A 69 9.37 8.08 0.56
C ALA A 69 9.47 8.25 -0.97
N VAL A 70 9.10 9.43 -1.50
CA VAL A 70 9.21 9.72 -2.94
C VAL A 70 10.67 9.73 -3.39
N LEU A 71 11.56 10.37 -2.62
CA LEU A 71 12.99 10.36 -2.90
C LEU A 71 13.58 8.95 -2.85
N SER A 72 13.17 8.13 -1.88
CA SER A 72 13.58 6.73 -1.78
C SER A 72 13.07 5.92 -2.98
N ALA A 73 11.81 6.11 -3.38
CA ALA A 73 11.23 5.45 -4.55
C ALA A 73 11.99 5.79 -5.84
N PHE A 74 12.33 7.07 -6.04
CA PHE A 74 13.15 7.51 -7.17
C PHE A 74 14.57 6.97 -7.09
N GLY A 75 15.16 6.91 -5.89
CA GLY A 75 16.47 6.33 -5.66
C GLY A 75 16.52 4.84 -5.98
N VAL A 76 15.50 4.07 -5.57
CA VAL A 76 15.36 2.66 -5.92
C VAL A 76 15.28 2.48 -7.43
N GLU A 77 14.41 3.25 -8.11
CA GLU A 77 14.24 3.18 -9.55
C GLU A 77 15.51 3.57 -10.30
N TRP A 78 16.22 4.60 -9.84
CA TRP A 78 17.48 5.04 -10.44
C TRP A 78 18.60 3.99 -10.27
N LEU A 79 18.67 3.40 -9.06
CA LEU A 79 19.72 2.44 -8.73
C LEU A 79 19.48 1.08 -9.43
N SER A 80 18.22 0.65 -9.53
CA SER A 80 17.82 -0.60 -10.21
C SER A 80 18.05 -0.58 -11.72
N LYS A 81 18.14 0.61 -12.33
CA LYS A 81 18.47 0.76 -13.76
C LYS A 81 19.96 0.59 -14.06
N ARG A 82 20.82 0.61 -13.06
CA ARG A 82 22.25 0.33 -13.24
C ARG A 82 22.46 -1.17 -13.39
N LYS A 83 23.26 -1.56 -14.38
CA LYS A 83 23.51 -2.98 -14.75
C LYS A 83 24.09 -3.83 -13.61
N ASP A 84 24.69 -3.19 -12.61
CA ASP A 84 25.44 -3.87 -11.54
C ASP A 84 24.62 -4.14 -10.29
N MET A 85 23.34 -3.70 -10.21
CA MET A 85 22.53 -3.87 -9.01
C MET A 85 21.14 -4.45 -9.31
N ARG A 86 20.80 -5.50 -8.55
CA ARG A 86 19.46 -6.10 -8.59
C ARG A 86 18.46 -5.18 -7.88
N GLU A 87 17.23 -5.15 -8.36
CA GLU A 87 16.14 -4.33 -7.81
C GLU A 87 15.92 -4.59 -6.31
N ASP A 88 15.92 -5.86 -5.90
CA ASP A 88 15.79 -6.24 -4.49
C ASP A 88 16.90 -5.66 -3.61
N SER A 89 18.13 -5.59 -4.13
CA SER A 89 19.26 -5.01 -3.41
C SER A 89 19.14 -3.49 -3.28
N ALA A 90 18.67 -2.80 -4.32
CA ALA A 90 18.38 -1.36 -4.26
C ALA A 90 17.32 -1.05 -3.21
N ILE A 91 16.25 -1.84 -3.17
CA ILE A 91 15.19 -1.73 -2.17
C ILE A 91 15.75 -1.90 -0.76
N ALA A 92 16.59 -2.94 -0.53
CA ALA A 92 17.19 -3.21 0.77
C ALA A 92 18.07 -2.05 1.27
N VAL A 93 18.84 -1.41 0.37
CA VAL A 93 19.68 -0.25 0.70
C VAL A 93 18.81 0.91 1.21
N PHE A 94 17.76 1.29 0.46
CA PHE A 94 16.89 2.40 0.88
C PHE A 94 16.05 2.06 2.10
N TRP A 95 15.66 0.80 2.28
CA TRP A 95 14.99 0.33 3.50
C TRP A 95 15.86 0.54 4.72
N THR A 96 17.07 -0.04 4.73
CA THR A 96 17.98 0.03 5.87
C THR A 96 18.46 1.45 6.14
N PHE A 97 18.75 2.22 5.10
CA PHE A 97 19.15 3.63 5.20
C PHE A 97 18.05 4.49 5.83
N GLY A 98 16.80 4.35 5.36
CA GLY A 98 15.67 5.10 5.92
C GLY A 98 15.39 4.73 7.39
N MET A 99 15.44 3.44 7.72
CA MET A 99 15.31 2.99 9.11
C MET A 99 16.42 3.57 10.00
N ALA A 100 17.68 3.51 9.55
CA ALA A 100 18.81 4.05 10.32
C ALA A 100 18.66 5.56 10.56
N ILE A 101 18.35 6.35 9.52
CA ILE A 101 18.09 7.78 9.63
C ILE A 101 16.92 8.05 10.60
N GLY A 102 15.81 7.32 10.43
CA GLY A 102 14.62 7.50 11.26
C GLY A 102 14.91 7.29 12.75
N ILE A 103 15.64 6.23 13.07
CA ILE A 103 16.04 5.94 14.45
C ILE A 103 16.98 7.04 14.97
N ILE A 104 18.04 7.40 14.23
CA ILE A 104 19.02 8.43 14.67
C ILE A 104 18.30 9.75 14.98
N PHE A 105 17.49 10.27 14.06
CA PHE A 105 16.81 11.55 14.26
C PHE A 105 15.73 11.47 15.33
N SER A 106 15.06 10.33 15.50
CA SER A 106 14.10 10.12 16.60
C SER A 106 14.78 10.19 17.96
N PHE A 107 15.99 9.62 18.11
CA PHE A 107 16.77 9.72 19.35
C PHE A 107 17.38 11.12 19.60
N LEU A 108 17.68 11.86 18.53
CA LEU A 108 18.18 13.24 18.63
C LEU A 108 17.06 14.26 18.89
N SER A 109 15.79 13.88 18.71
CA SER A 109 14.64 14.78 18.96
C SER A 109 14.51 15.08 20.46
N PRO A 110 14.36 16.35 20.83
CA PRO A 110 14.11 16.71 22.23
C PRO A 110 12.69 16.27 22.62
N GLY A 111 12.55 15.47 23.66
CA GLY A 111 11.26 15.04 24.20
C GLY A 111 11.07 13.52 24.26
N PHE A 112 9.83 13.10 24.43
CA PHE A 112 9.46 11.68 24.50
C PHE A 112 9.58 11.06 23.11
N ALA A 113 10.38 10.00 22.95
CA ALA A 113 10.46 9.25 21.71
C ALA A 113 9.07 8.66 21.39
N PRO A 114 8.49 8.95 20.21
CA PRO A 114 7.20 8.36 19.84
C PRO A 114 7.28 6.86 19.89
N ASP A 115 6.22 6.21 20.38
CA ASP A 115 6.14 4.76 20.39
C ASP A 115 6.18 4.23 18.94
N LEU A 116 7.32 3.64 18.58
CA LEU A 116 7.52 3.03 17.26
C LEU A 116 6.46 1.97 16.95
N SER A 117 5.91 1.31 17.97
CA SER A 117 4.88 0.30 17.78
C SER A 117 3.58 0.89 17.22
N ALA A 118 3.26 2.14 17.54
CA ALA A 118 2.10 2.83 16.98
C ALA A 118 2.19 3.03 15.47
N PHE A 119 3.39 3.26 14.93
CA PHE A 119 3.60 3.35 13.48
C PHE A 119 3.59 1.98 12.79
N LEU A 120 4.03 0.93 13.48
CA LEU A 120 4.04 -0.42 12.91
C LEU A 120 2.63 -0.98 12.73
N PHE A 121 1.79 -0.84 13.74
CA PHE A 121 0.46 -1.48 13.76
C PHE A 121 -0.66 -0.53 13.35
N GLY A 122 -0.45 0.79 13.46
CA GLY A 122 -1.49 1.79 13.17
C GLY A 122 -2.75 1.61 14.02
N ASN A 123 -3.68 2.52 13.89
CA ASN A 123 -5.02 2.35 14.44
C ASN A 123 -6.05 3.00 13.50
N ILE A 124 -6.76 2.19 12.76
CA ILE A 124 -7.77 2.66 11.80
C ILE A 124 -8.93 3.42 12.47
N LEU A 125 -9.10 3.26 13.78
CA LEU A 125 -10.15 3.94 14.54
C LEU A 125 -9.80 5.40 14.91
N THR A 126 -8.53 5.81 14.74
CA THR A 126 -8.07 7.17 15.04
C THR A 126 -8.01 8.09 13.81
N ILE A 127 -8.62 7.69 12.72
CA ILE A 127 -8.66 8.41 11.45
C ILE A 127 -9.38 9.75 11.60
N THR A 128 -8.75 10.82 11.09
CA THR A 128 -9.32 12.17 11.05
C THR A 128 -9.99 12.45 9.68
N LEU A 129 -10.87 13.44 9.64
CA LEU A 129 -11.47 13.91 8.38
C LEU A 129 -10.41 14.40 7.38
N THR A 130 -9.32 14.98 7.87
CA THR A 130 -8.20 15.43 7.04
C THR A 130 -7.53 14.23 6.34
N ASP A 131 -7.34 13.12 7.06
CA ASP A 131 -6.76 11.91 6.49
C ASP A 131 -7.66 11.29 5.41
N ILE A 132 -8.98 11.26 5.68
CA ILE A 132 -9.99 10.80 4.71
C ILE A 132 -9.96 11.68 3.47
N GLY A 133 -9.91 13.02 3.64
CA GLY A 133 -9.83 13.97 2.53
C GLY A 133 -8.57 13.76 1.67
N MET A 134 -7.42 13.53 2.31
CA MET A 134 -6.16 13.25 1.62
C MET A 134 -6.24 11.94 0.81
N LEU A 135 -6.77 10.87 1.41
CA LEU A 135 -6.96 9.59 0.71
C LEU A 135 -7.99 9.66 -0.40
N ALA A 136 -9.09 10.39 -0.19
CA ALA A 136 -10.09 10.60 -1.22
C ALA A 136 -9.49 11.35 -2.41
N GLY A 137 -8.76 12.44 -2.17
CA GLY A 137 -8.07 13.19 -3.22
C GLY A 137 -7.07 12.34 -4.00
N LEU A 138 -6.25 11.55 -3.27
CA LEU A 138 -5.31 10.62 -3.90
C LEU A 138 -6.04 9.53 -4.71
N SER A 139 -7.13 8.97 -4.18
CA SER A 139 -7.92 7.95 -4.87
C SER A 139 -8.53 8.49 -6.17
N VAL A 140 -9.08 9.70 -6.15
CA VAL A 140 -9.60 10.37 -7.36
C VAL A 140 -8.49 10.59 -8.38
N LEU A 141 -7.32 11.08 -7.94
CA LEU A 141 -6.17 11.29 -8.81
C LEU A 141 -5.68 9.98 -9.44
N LEU A 142 -5.61 8.90 -8.67
CA LEU A 142 -5.24 7.57 -9.17
C LEU A 142 -6.26 7.03 -10.16
N ILE A 143 -7.56 7.13 -9.87
CA ILE A 143 -8.61 6.73 -10.80
C ILE A 143 -8.49 7.49 -12.11
N ALA A 144 -8.34 8.82 -12.05
CA ALA A 144 -8.19 9.66 -13.25
C ALA A 144 -6.93 9.27 -14.05
N PHE A 145 -5.78 9.13 -13.37
CA PHE A 145 -4.53 8.76 -14.03
C PHE A 145 -4.60 7.38 -14.68
N PHE A 146 -5.10 6.36 -13.96
CA PHE A 146 -5.24 5.02 -14.52
C PHE A 146 -6.31 4.94 -15.60
N ALA A 147 -7.41 5.70 -15.52
CA ALA A 147 -8.42 5.77 -16.57
C ALA A 147 -7.85 6.37 -17.86
N CYS A 148 -7.08 7.47 -17.76
CA CYS A 148 -6.47 8.14 -18.91
C CYS A 148 -5.34 7.33 -19.55
N PHE A 149 -4.51 6.67 -18.72
CA PHE A 149 -3.28 6.02 -19.15
C PHE A 149 -3.29 4.49 -18.98
N MET A 150 -4.46 3.88 -18.97
CA MET A 150 -4.60 2.43 -18.72
C MET A 150 -3.76 1.58 -19.69
N ASN A 151 -3.80 1.86 -21.00
CA ASN A 151 -3.08 1.06 -21.98
C ASN A 151 -1.55 1.19 -21.84
N PRO A 152 -0.98 2.42 -21.77
CA PRO A 152 0.44 2.59 -21.45
C PRO A 152 0.88 1.85 -20.18
N ILE A 153 0.10 1.95 -19.10
CA ILE A 153 0.41 1.29 -17.83
C ILE A 153 0.42 -0.24 -17.99
N ILE A 154 -0.55 -0.81 -18.68
CA ILE A 154 -0.60 -2.25 -18.95
C ILE A 154 0.62 -2.68 -19.77
N TYR A 155 0.96 -1.96 -20.84
CA TYR A 155 2.12 -2.32 -21.65
C TYR A 155 3.42 -2.28 -20.84
N ILE A 156 3.62 -1.25 -20.03
CA ILE A 156 4.80 -1.15 -19.15
C ILE A 156 4.77 -2.26 -18.08
N ALA A 157 3.60 -2.62 -17.57
CA ALA A 157 3.48 -3.65 -16.54
C ALA A 157 3.85 -5.04 -17.05
N PHE A 158 3.53 -5.37 -18.30
CA PHE A 158 3.75 -6.71 -18.87
C PHE A 158 5.01 -6.80 -19.74
N ASP A 159 5.27 -5.79 -20.59
CA ASP A 159 6.40 -5.80 -21.54
C ASP A 159 6.93 -4.38 -21.79
N ARG A 160 8.08 -4.07 -21.17
CA ARG A 160 8.77 -2.79 -21.32
C ARG A 160 9.26 -2.53 -22.74
N GLU A 161 9.75 -3.57 -23.42
CA GLU A 161 10.30 -3.42 -24.77
C GLU A 161 9.19 -3.16 -25.79
N TYR A 162 8.06 -3.85 -25.64
CA TYR A 162 6.86 -3.55 -26.40
C TYR A 162 6.37 -2.12 -26.18
N ALA A 163 6.32 -1.67 -24.92
CA ALA A 163 5.95 -0.29 -24.60
C ALA A 163 6.88 0.73 -25.29
N ARG A 164 8.19 0.47 -25.33
CA ARG A 164 9.17 1.30 -26.05
C ARG A 164 8.93 1.31 -27.56
N SER A 165 8.60 0.17 -28.17
CA SER A 165 8.29 0.09 -29.59
C SER A 165 7.06 0.91 -29.98
N GLN A 166 6.12 1.07 -29.07
CA GLN A 166 4.95 1.95 -29.21
C GLN A 166 5.25 3.44 -28.91
N ARG A 167 6.52 3.82 -28.81
CA ARG A 167 6.99 5.19 -28.51
C ARG A 167 6.46 5.76 -27.19
N ILE A 168 6.07 4.89 -26.23
CA ILE A 168 5.66 5.33 -24.91
C ILE A 168 6.90 5.78 -24.12
N PRO A 169 6.89 6.93 -23.43
CA PRO A 169 7.99 7.37 -22.60
C PRO A 169 8.07 6.56 -21.30
N VAL A 170 8.53 5.29 -21.40
CA VAL A 170 8.53 4.28 -20.32
C VAL A 170 9.18 4.82 -19.06
N VAL A 171 10.32 5.50 -19.17
CA VAL A 171 11.06 6.04 -18.03
C VAL A 171 10.22 7.04 -17.23
N LEU A 172 9.51 7.93 -17.92
CA LEU A 172 8.65 8.92 -17.27
C LEU A 172 7.50 8.23 -16.51
N PHE A 173 6.83 7.26 -17.14
CA PHE A 173 5.75 6.53 -16.50
C PHE A 173 6.23 5.72 -15.29
N GLU A 174 7.41 5.11 -15.35
CA GLU A 174 7.98 4.38 -14.22
C GLU A 174 8.21 5.31 -13.02
N TYR A 175 8.82 6.49 -13.21
CA TYR A 175 9.00 7.47 -12.14
C TYR A 175 7.67 8.00 -11.58
N VAL A 176 6.69 8.28 -12.45
CA VAL A 176 5.35 8.72 -12.01
C VAL A 176 4.65 7.63 -11.20
N LEU A 177 4.72 6.36 -11.65
CA LEU A 177 4.14 5.24 -10.91
C LEU A 177 4.85 4.99 -9.57
N MET A 178 6.19 5.13 -9.53
CA MET A 178 6.95 5.09 -8.27
C MET A 178 6.54 6.20 -7.30
N MET A 179 6.30 7.41 -7.79
CA MET A 179 5.77 8.51 -6.99
C MET A 179 4.38 8.15 -6.42
N PHE A 180 3.48 7.61 -7.23
CA PHE A 180 2.16 7.19 -6.76
C PHE A 180 2.23 6.03 -5.75
N ILE A 181 3.14 5.08 -5.92
CA ILE A 181 3.39 4.02 -4.94
C ILE A 181 3.79 4.65 -3.60
N ALA A 182 4.78 5.54 -3.59
CA ALA A 182 5.25 6.20 -2.39
C ALA A 182 4.15 7.03 -1.69
N LEU A 183 3.40 7.83 -2.44
CA LEU A 183 2.31 8.63 -1.92
C LEU A 183 1.18 7.77 -1.35
N THR A 184 0.82 6.66 -2.03
CA THR A 184 -0.19 5.71 -1.53
C THR A 184 0.24 5.07 -0.22
N ILE A 185 1.51 4.65 -0.13
CA ILE A 185 2.07 4.07 1.08
C ILE A 185 1.97 5.07 2.23
N VAL A 186 2.47 6.30 2.06
CA VAL A 186 2.48 7.29 3.14
C VAL A 186 1.08 7.74 3.54
N ALA A 187 0.17 7.92 2.58
CA ALA A 187 -1.21 8.26 2.86
C ALA A 187 -1.91 7.17 3.70
N CYS A 188 -1.63 5.90 3.42
CA CYS A 188 -2.18 4.78 4.17
C CYS A 188 -1.46 4.52 5.50
N LEU A 189 -0.15 4.80 5.58
CA LEU A 189 0.69 4.45 6.73
C LEU A 189 0.19 5.08 8.03
N ARG A 190 -0.22 6.34 8.00
CA ARG A 190 -0.74 7.05 9.17
C ARG A 190 -1.98 6.40 9.76
N MET A 191 -2.84 5.86 8.90
CA MET A 191 -4.13 5.33 9.29
C MET A 191 -4.07 3.86 9.71
N ILE A 192 -3.27 3.10 8.98
CA ILE A 192 -3.40 1.65 8.93
C ILE A 192 -2.13 0.97 9.46
N GLY A 193 -1.01 1.72 9.54
CA GLY A 193 0.30 1.20 9.94
C GLY A 193 1.00 0.42 8.84
N ILE A 194 2.29 0.18 9.06
CA ILE A 194 3.21 -0.41 8.08
C ILE A 194 2.72 -1.79 7.60
N VAL A 195 2.39 -2.67 8.54
CA VAL A 195 2.11 -4.08 8.24
C VAL A 195 0.82 -4.24 7.45
N LEU A 196 -0.22 -3.45 7.79
CA LEU A 196 -1.49 -3.53 7.10
C LEU A 196 -1.43 -2.89 5.70
N VAL A 197 -0.62 -1.84 5.50
CA VAL A 197 -0.42 -1.24 4.15
C VAL A 197 0.17 -2.27 3.19
N ILE A 198 1.21 -3.01 3.61
CA ILE A 198 1.81 -4.08 2.80
C ILE A 198 0.76 -5.15 2.46
N SER A 199 -0.05 -5.53 3.45
CA SER A 199 -1.12 -6.52 3.28
C SER A 199 -2.18 -6.06 2.27
N LEU A 200 -2.66 -4.81 2.35
CA LEU A 200 -3.65 -4.27 1.42
C LEU A 200 -3.11 -4.05 0.00
N LEU A 201 -1.82 -3.83 -0.15
CA LEU A 201 -1.17 -3.73 -1.47
C LEU A 201 -0.91 -5.10 -2.11
N THR A 202 -1.12 -6.21 -1.40
CA THR A 202 -0.75 -7.55 -1.91
C THR A 202 -1.88 -8.57 -1.84
N LEU A 203 -2.49 -8.80 -0.68
CA LEU A 203 -3.46 -9.89 -0.47
C LEU A 203 -4.73 -9.76 -1.32
N PRO A 204 -5.40 -8.59 -1.43
CA PRO A 204 -6.58 -8.45 -2.27
C PRO A 204 -6.28 -8.73 -3.75
N GLN A 205 -5.13 -8.26 -4.25
CA GLN A 205 -4.70 -8.46 -5.64
C GLN A 205 -4.33 -9.92 -5.91
N MET A 206 -3.63 -10.57 -4.97
CA MET A 206 -3.33 -12.00 -5.06
C MET A 206 -4.61 -12.83 -5.07
N THR A 207 -5.61 -12.45 -4.26
CA THR A 207 -6.92 -13.11 -4.22
C THR A 207 -7.67 -12.88 -5.54
N ALA A 208 -7.69 -11.66 -6.07
CA ALA A 208 -8.30 -11.33 -7.35
C ALA A 208 -7.67 -12.11 -8.52
N ASN A 209 -6.35 -12.31 -8.51
CA ASN A 209 -5.61 -13.10 -9.49
C ASN A 209 -6.01 -14.60 -9.49
N LEU A 210 -6.63 -15.10 -8.44
CA LEU A 210 -7.19 -16.46 -8.48
C LEU A 210 -8.39 -16.57 -9.43
N PHE A 211 -9.12 -15.49 -9.66
CA PHE A 211 -10.37 -15.49 -10.42
C PHE A 211 -10.21 -14.94 -11.84
N THR A 212 -9.26 -14.04 -12.07
CA THR A 212 -9.08 -13.39 -13.38
C THR A 212 -7.62 -12.98 -13.62
N HIS A 213 -7.24 -12.95 -14.92
CA HIS A 213 -5.94 -12.44 -15.37
C HIS A 213 -6.04 -11.07 -16.07
N SER A 214 -7.25 -10.51 -16.18
CA SER A 214 -7.46 -9.20 -16.78
C SER A 214 -7.09 -8.10 -15.80
N PHE A 215 -6.11 -7.26 -16.14
CA PHE A 215 -5.62 -6.17 -15.29
C PHE A 215 -6.75 -5.27 -14.76
N LYS A 216 -7.68 -4.86 -15.64
CA LYS A 216 -8.83 -4.03 -15.26
C LYS A 216 -9.77 -4.73 -14.27
N LYS A 217 -10.02 -6.03 -14.48
CA LYS A 217 -10.88 -6.81 -13.58
C LYS A 217 -10.20 -7.07 -12.24
N ILE A 218 -8.87 -7.25 -12.24
CA ILE A 218 -8.09 -7.40 -11.00
C ILE A 218 -8.22 -6.15 -10.13
N ILE A 219 -8.11 -4.94 -10.70
CA ILE A 219 -8.30 -3.68 -9.95
C ILE A 219 -9.67 -3.67 -9.26
N GLY A 220 -10.76 -3.87 -10.01
CA GLY A 220 -12.11 -3.84 -9.44
C GLY A 220 -12.33 -4.88 -8.36
N LEU A 221 -11.90 -6.13 -8.60
CA LEU A 221 -11.99 -7.21 -7.61
C LEU A 221 -11.12 -6.94 -6.39
N ALA A 222 -9.90 -6.43 -6.57
CA ALA A 222 -8.99 -6.12 -5.47
C ALA A 222 -9.55 -5.02 -4.56
N ILE A 223 -10.18 -3.98 -5.13
CA ILE A 223 -10.88 -2.94 -4.36
C ILE A 223 -11.99 -3.56 -3.51
N GLY A 224 -12.85 -4.38 -4.14
CA GLY A 224 -13.95 -5.03 -3.42
C GLY A 224 -13.47 -5.98 -2.33
N ILE A 225 -12.50 -6.85 -2.62
CA ILE A 225 -11.93 -7.80 -1.66
C ILE A 225 -11.20 -7.05 -0.53
N GLY A 226 -10.44 -6.01 -0.85
CA GLY A 226 -9.75 -5.19 0.14
C GLY A 226 -10.71 -4.50 1.10
N TYR A 227 -11.78 -3.91 0.58
CA TYR A 227 -12.81 -3.27 1.39
C TYR A 227 -13.55 -4.28 2.28
N LEU A 228 -13.97 -5.42 1.73
CA LEU A 228 -14.59 -6.50 2.50
C LEU A 228 -13.65 -7.08 3.56
N GLY A 229 -12.36 -7.18 3.23
CA GLY A 229 -11.32 -7.57 4.18
C GLY A 229 -11.19 -6.60 5.36
N CYS A 230 -11.22 -5.29 5.09
CA CYS A 230 -11.23 -4.27 6.13
C CYS A 230 -12.49 -4.34 7.00
N LEU A 231 -13.68 -4.48 6.40
CA LEU A 231 -14.93 -4.61 7.14
C LEU A 231 -14.96 -5.86 8.03
N GLY A 232 -14.63 -7.01 7.46
CA GLY A 232 -14.60 -8.28 8.19
C GLY A 232 -13.56 -8.27 9.32
N GLY A 233 -12.38 -7.70 9.05
CA GLY A 233 -11.33 -7.56 10.06
C GLY A 233 -11.68 -6.57 11.17
N LEU A 234 -12.33 -5.44 10.86
CA LEU A 234 -12.84 -4.51 11.88
C LEU A 234 -13.89 -5.17 12.78
N PHE A 235 -14.80 -5.94 12.19
CA PHE A 235 -15.78 -6.69 12.95
C PHE A 235 -15.12 -7.72 13.85
N LEU A 236 -14.14 -8.48 13.35
CA LEU A 236 -13.37 -9.44 14.11
C LEU A 236 -12.61 -8.79 15.27
N SER A 237 -11.98 -7.63 15.00
CA SER A 237 -11.28 -6.81 16.01
C SER A 237 -12.20 -6.41 17.16
N TYR A 238 -13.41 -5.97 16.84
CA TYR A 238 -14.41 -5.59 17.84
C TYR A 238 -14.84 -6.80 18.72
N GLN A 239 -15.08 -7.95 18.09
CA GLN A 239 -15.52 -9.16 18.83
C GLN A 239 -14.42 -9.73 19.73
N LEU A 240 -13.19 -9.76 19.25
CA LEU A 240 -12.05 -10.36 19.95
C LEU A 240 -11.29 -9.36 20.83
N GLN A 241 -11.62 -8.06 20.77
CA GLN A 241 -10.91 -6.99 21.50
C GLN A 241 -9.40 -6.98 21.20
N VAL A 242 -9.04 -7.17 19.91
CA VAL A 242 -7.65 -7.16 19.42
C VAL A 242 -7.38 -5.97 18.52
N PRO A 243 -6.10 -5.59 18.30
CA PRO A 243 -5.74 -4.47 17.40
C PRO A 243 -6.33 -4.65 16.00
N SER A 244 -6.98 -3.58 15.49
CA SER A 244 -7.72 -3.60 14.22
C SER A 244 -6.84 -3.98 13.01
N GLY A 245 -5.61 -3.45 12.95
CA GLY A 245 -4.67 -3.77 11.88
C GLY A 245 -4.37 -5.26 11.78
N ALA A 246 -4.04 -5.89 12.91
CA ALA A 246 -3.74 -7.33 12.96
C ALA A 246 -4.96 -8.19 12.59
N ALA A 247 -6.16 -7.81 13.06
CA ALA A 247 -7.39 -8.52 12.75
C ALA A 247 -7.73 -8.45 11.24
N ILE A 248 -7.54 -7.29 10.60
CA ILE A 248 -7.76 -7.11 9.15
C ILE A 248 -6.79 -7.97 8.35
N ILE A 249 -5.51 -8.00 8.72
CA ILE A 249 -4.50 -8.83 8.05
C ILE A 249 -4.87 -10.30 8.16
N PHE A 250 -5.16 -10.76 9.38
CA PHE A 250 -5.52 -12.15 9.64
C PHE A 250 -6.76 -12.58 8.85
N PHE A 251 -7.81 -11.73 8.86
CA PHE A 251 -9.02 -11.98 8.09
C PHE A 251 -8.75 -12.03 6.58
N SER A 252 -7.93 -11.12 6.06
CA SER A 252 -7.55 -11.09 4.63
C SER A 252 -6.77 -12.33 4.21
N ILE A 253 -5.88 -12.85 5.08
CA ILE A 253 -5.14 -14.10 4.84
C ILE A 253 -6.11 -15.28 4.81
N LEU A 254 -7.08 -15.34 5.74
CA LEU A 254 -8.11 -16.40 5.76
C LEU A 254 -8.93 -16.38 4.48
N VAL A 255 -9.38 -15.20 4.03
CA VAL A 255 -10.12 -15.05 2.76
C VAL A 255 -9.29 -15.57 1.59
N TYR A 256 -8.01 -15.17 1.50
CA TYR A 256 -7.12 -15.68 0.44
C TYR A 256 -6.97 -17.20 0.49
N ALA A 257 -6.74 -17.77 1.68
CA ALA A 257 -6.57 -19.20 1.84
C ALA A 257 -7.83 -19.99 1.44
N LEU A 258 -9.00 -19.54 1.88
CA LEU A 258 -10.29 -20.14 1.53
C LEU A 258 -10.56 -20.08 0.02
N CYS A 259 -10.32 -18.93 -0.60
CA CYS A 259 -10.46 -18.76 -2.05
C CYS A 259 -9.50 -19.69 -2.82
N LYS A 260 -8.26 -19.82 -2.37
CA LYS A 260 -7.25 -20.68 -2.99
C LYS A 260 -7.62 -22.17 -2.88
N VAL A 261 -8.02 -22.63 -1.69
CA VAL A 261 -8.46 -24.01 -1.45
C VAL A 261 -9.71 -24.29 -2.29
N GLY A 262 -10.71 -23.41 -2.26
CA GLY A 262 -11.94 -23.55 -3.06
C GLY A 262 -11.65 -23.68 -4.56
N LYS A 263 -10.73 -22.84 -5.11
CA LYS A 263 -10.31 -22.95 -6.52
C LYS A 263 -9.63 -24.30 -6.80
N THR A 264 -8.77 -24.76 -5.92
CA THR A 264 -8.06 -26.06 -6.10
C THR A 264 -9.05 -27.23 -6.12
N ILE A 265 -10.02 -27.26 -5.20
CA ILE A 265 -11.07 -28.29 -5.16
C ILE A 265 -11.93 -28.24 -6.40
N TYR A 266 -12.31 -27.03 -6.87
CA TYR A 266 -13.12 -26.87 -8.09
C TYR A 266 -12.38 -27.40 -9.34
N LEU A 267 -11.08 -27.10 -9.48
CA LEU A 267 -10.28 -27.60 -10.59
C LEU A 267 -10.10 -29.13 -10.53
N CYS A 268 -9.88 -29.70 -9.34
CA CYS A 268 -9.74 -31.14 -9.16
C CYS A 268 -11.02 -31.90 -9.55
N LYS A 269 -12.21 -31.32 -9.27
CA LYS A 269 -13.50 -31.92 -9.68
C LYS A 269 -13.78 -31.80 -11.19
N ARG A 270 -13.12 -30.92 -11.91
CA ARG A 270 -13.32 -30.71 -13.35
C ARG A 270 -12.39 -31.59 -14.21
N THR A 271 -11.32 -32.13 -13.60
CA THR A 271 -10.36 -33.02 -14.25
C THR A 271 -10.72 -34.51 -14.11
N HIS A 272 -11.74 -34.83 -13.32
CA HIS A 272 -12.43 -36.12 -13.26
C HIS A 272 -13.81 -36.02 -13.90
#